data_06b0ac91258cb25410afb67c72ae2e55
#
_entry.id   06b0ac91258cb25410afb67c72ae2e55
#
_cell.length_a   1.000
_cell.length_b   1.000
_cell.length_c   1.000
_cell.angle_alpha   90.00
_cell.angle_beta   90.00
_cell.angle_gamma   90.00
#
_symmetry.space_group_name_H-M   'P 1'
#
loop_
_entity.id
_entity.type
_entity.pdbx_description
1 polymer ?
#
loop_
_entity_poly.entity_id
_entity_poly.type
_entity_poly.pdbx_seq_one_letter_code
_entity_poly.pdbx_strand_id
1 'polypeptide(L)'
;MNESLVIVMAGAEAFALPSARVDAVFRVGPHARVPLAAPEIAGIVQHRGRMITAVCLRRFTGGAARPEIAGAFALSVTRGGEVIALIVDSVDNVVRVPADRRVGVPAHYDSARRAIISCVYAAGGGLLPVLDADALFQFGTSAPSAA
;
A
#
# COMPACT_ATOMS: atom_id res chain seq x y z
N MET A 1 6.45 17.11 17.33
CA MET A 1 5.25 16.61 16.68
C MET A 1 5.51 15.20 16.17
N ASN A 2 4.58 14.28 16.38
CA ASN A 2 4.74 12.88 15.98
C ASN A 2 3.75 12.52 14.88
N GLU A 3 4.14 11.62 14.03
CA GLU A 3 3.24 11.05 13.02
C GLU A 3 2.89 9.62 13.39
N SER A 4 1.61 9.28 13.29
CA SER A 4 1.11 7.93 13.55
C SER A 4 1.12 7.13 12.26
N LEU A 5 1.82 6.00 12.26
CA LEU A 5 2.05 5.20 11.06
C LEU A 5 1.65 3.75 11.30
N VAL A 6 1.00 3.17 10.31
CA VAL A 6 0.71 1.72 10.29
C VAL A 6 1.85 1.03 9.53
N ILE A 7 2.47 0.05 10.16
CA ILE A 7 3.58 -0.69 9.55
C ILE A 7 3.02 -1.90 8.82
N VAL A 8 3.43 -2.04 7.56
CA VAL A 8 3.07 -3.19 6.71
C VAL A 8 4.33 -3.81 6.14
N MET A 9 4.24 -5.09 5.80
CA MET A 9 5.38 -5.82 5.24
C MET A 9 5.08 -6.23 3.79
N ALA A 10 6.10 -6.08 2.95
CA ALA A 10 6.13 -6.66 1.61
C ALA A 10 7.40 -7.51 1.53
N GLY A 11 7.23 -8.83 1.63
CA GLY A 11 8.37 -9.71 1.81
C GLY A 11 9.07 -9.41 3.13
N ALA A 12 10.37 -9.17 3.08
CA ALA A 12 11.17 -8.83 4.25
C ALA A 12 11.27 -7.32 4.49
N GLU A 13 10.67 -6.49 3.65
CA GLU A 13 10.77 -5.05 3.77
C GLU A 13 9.56 -4.46 4.49
N ALA A 14 9.82 -3.50 5.38
CA ALA A 14 8.80 -2.76 6.10
C ALA A 14 8.50 -1.45 5.38
N PHE A 15 7.23 -1.11 5.32
CA PHE A 15 6.74 0.16 4.81
C PHE A 15 5.72 0.70 5.81
N ALA A 16 5.41 1.98 5.70
CA ALA A 16 4.43 2.59 6.58
C ALA A 16 3.39 3.37 5.78
N LEU A 17 2.21 3.50 6.36
CA LEU A 17 1.15 4.35 5.84
C LEU A 17 0.69 5.28 6.97
N PRO A 18 0.38 6.55 6.66
CA PRO A 18 -0.25 7.40 7.67
C PRO A 18 -1.54 6.74 8.16
N SER A 19 -1.68 6.59 9.47
CA SER A 19 -2.84 5.90 10.04
C SER A 19 -4.15 6.59 9.68
N ALA A 20 -4.11 7.91 9.47
CA ALA A 20 -5.30 8.67 9.07
C ALA A 20 -5.83 8.30 7.69
N ARG A 21 -5.01 7.66 6.84
CA ARG A 21 -5.41 7.26 5.50
C ARG A 21 -5.85 5.81 5.43
N VAL A 22 -5.77 5.07 6.52
CA VAL A 22 -6.17 3.67 6.59
C VAL A 22 -7.50 3.57 7.31
N ASP A 23 -8.52 3.06 6.63
CA ASP A 23 -9.84 2.89 7.23
C ASP A 23 -9.95 1.55 7.97
N ALA A 24 -9.47 0.48 7.36
CA ALA A 24 -9.59 -0.86 7.96
C ALA A 24 -8.48 -1.77 7.46
N VAL A 25 -8.23 -2.84 8.23
CA VAL A 25 -7.42 -3.97 7.82
C VAL A 25 -8.36 -5.16 7.68
N PHE A 26 -8.25 -5.89 6.58
CA PHE A 26 -9.14 -7.02 6.32
C PHE A 26 -8.41 -8.10 5.53
N ARG A 27 -9.04 -9.26 5.42
CA ARG A 27 -8.57 -10.33 4.56
C ARG A 27 -9.40 -10.36 3.29
N VAL A 28 -8.72 -10.58 2.17
CA VAL A 28 -9.39 -10.63 0.88
C VAL A 28 -10.30 -11.85 0.82
N GLY A 29 -11.56 -11.61 0.56
CA GLY A 29 -12.56 -12.65 0.30
C GLY A 29 -12.89 -12.71 -1.19
N PRO A 30 -14.16 -12.53 -1.57
CA PRO A 30 -14.54 -12.54 -2.99
C PRO A 30 -13.77 -11.50 -3.79
N HIS A 31 -13.23 -11.92 -4.93
CA HIS A 31 -12.41 -11.05 -5.78
C HIS A 31 -12.50 -11.52 -7.23
N ALA A 32 -12.07 -10.64 -8.14
CA ALA A 32 -12.02 -10.94 -9.56
C ALA A 32 -10.75 -10.34 -10.17
N ARG A 33 -10.21 -10.98 -11.20
CA ARG A 33 -9.10 -10.42 -11.95
C ARG A 33 -9.62 -9.37 -12.92
N VAL A 34 -8.77 -8.39 -13.21
CA VAL A 34 -9.03 -7.39 -14.24
C VAL A 34 -8.12 -7.70 -15.42
N PRO A 35 -8.66 -8.21 -16.54
CA PRO A 35 -7.84 -8.53 -17.70
C PRO A 35 -7.15 -7.28 -18.25
N LEU A 36 -5.89 -7.43 -18.66
CA LEU A 36 -5.08 -6.38 -19.28
C LEU A 36 -4.84 -5.17 -18.37
N ALA A 37 -5.04 -5.33 -17.05
CA ALA A 37 -4.70 -4.29 -16.10
C ALA A 37 -3.18 -4.19 -15.94
N ALA A 38 -2.72 -3.05 -15.40
CA ALA A 38 -1.30 -2.88 -15.07
C ALA A 38 -0.87 -3.96 -14.07
N PRO A 39 0.43 -4.36 -14.09
CA PRO A 39 0.91 -5.42 -13.19
C PRO A 39 0.69 -5.11 -11.71
N GLU A 40 0.64 -3.83 -11.32
CA GLU A 40 0.41 -3.42 -9.94
C GLU A 40 -1.02 -3.68 -9.47
N ILE A 41 -1.96 -3.85 -10.39
CA ILE A 41 -3.36 -4.13 -10.06
C ILE A 41 -3.49 -5.63 -9.78
N ALA A 42 -3.85 -5.97 -8.55
CA ALA A 42 -4.06 -7.36 -8.16
C ALA A 42 -5.45 -7.87 -8.55
N GLY A 43 -6.41 -6.99 -8.70
CA GLY A 43 -7.77 -7.35 -9.05
C GLY A 43 -8.78 -6.38 -8.46
N ILE A 44 -10.02 -6.83 -8.40
CA ILE A 44 -11.10 -6.13 -7.73
C ILE A 44 -11.53 -7.00 -6.56
N VAL A 45 -11.63 -6.41 -5.37
CA VAL A 45 -11.98 -7.14 -4.15
C VAL A 45 -13.24 -6.56 -3.54
N GLN A 46 -14.00 -7.41 -2.85
CA GLN A 46 -15.16 -6.97 -2.12
C GLN A 46 -14.78 -6.54 -0.72
N HIS A 47 -15.25 -5.37 -0.31
CA HIS A 47 -15.05 -4.85 1.03
C HIS A 47 -16.26 -4.02 1.43
N ARG A 48 -16.91 -4.41 2.51
CA ARG A 48 -18.10 -3.74 3.06
C ARG A 48 -19.19 -3.53 1.99
N GLY A 49 -19.45 -4.57 1.20
CA GLY A 49 -20.47 -4.52 0.17
C GLY A 49 -20.11 -3.74 -1.09
N ARG A 50 -18.89 -3.24 -1.18
CA ARG A 50 -18.40 -2.51 -2.35
C ARG A 50 -17.29 -3.29 -3.03
N MET A 51 -17.21 -3.16 -4.35
CA MET A 51 -16.09 -3.69 -5.12
C MET A 51 -15.07 -2.57 -5.30
N ILE A 52 -13.86 -2.77 -4.80
CA ILE A 52 -12.79 -1.78 -4.87
C ILE A 52 -11.57 -2.37 -5.55
N THR A 53 -10.78 -1.50 -6.20
CA THR A 53 -9.54 -1.93 -6.86
C THR A 53 -8.49 -2.31 -5.83
N ALA A 54 -7.82 -3.43 -6.06
CA ALA A 54 -6.74 -3.89 -5.19
C ALA A 54 -5.40 -3.66 -5.90
N VAL A 55 -4.47 -3.05 -5.18
CA VAL A 55 -3.11 -2.75 -5.63
C VAL A 55 -2.15 -3.63 -4.82
N CYS A 56 -1.18 -4.25 -5.48
CA CYS A 56 -0.25 -5.16 -4.83
C CYS A 56 1.07 -4.44 -4.49
N LEU A 57 1.37 -4.31 -3.20
CA LEU A 57 2.57 -3.61 -2.75
C LEU A 57 3.85 -4.26 -3.27
N ARG A 58 3.91 -5.59 -3.34
CA ARG A 58 5.10 -6.30 -3.81
C ARG A 58 5.53 -5.86 -5.20
N ARG A 59 4.60 -5.48 -6.06
CA ARG A 59 4.94 -5.10 -7.44
C ARG A 59 5.74 -3.81 -7.52
N PHE A 60 5.65 -2.96 -6.50
CA PHE A 60 6.42 -1.73 -6.45
C PHE A 60 7.81 -1.92 -5.86
N THR A 61 8.06 -3.06 -5.23
CA THR A 61 9.32 -3.32 -4.53
C THR A 61 10.19 -4.36 -5.26
N GLY A 62 9.85 -4.67 -6.50
CA GLY A 62 10.60 -5.63 -7.31
C GLY A 62 10.24 -7.08 -7.06
N GLY A 63 9.29 -7.33 -6.18
CA GLY A 63 8.83 -8.69 -5.91
C GLY A 63 7.87 -9.21 -6.97
N ALA A 64 7.71 -10.53 -7.01
CA ALA A 64 6.74 -11.15 -7.89
C ALA A 64 5.32 -10.88 -7.41
N ALA A 65 4.37 -10.78 -8.34
CA ALA A 65 2.97 -10.69 -7.98
C ALA A 65 2.55 -11.97 -7.25
N ARG A 66 1.62 -11.84 -6.32
CA ARG A 66 1.04 -13.02 -5.67
C ARG A 66 0.19 -13.77 -6.70
N PRO A 67 0.39 -15.09 -6.87
CA PRO A 67 -0.46 -15.87 -7.77
C PRO A 67 -1.91 -15.95 -7.27
N GLU A 68 -2.10 -15.84 -5.96
CA GLU A 68 -3.42 -15.95 -5.33
C GLU A 68 -3.53 -14.90 -4.23
N ILE A 69 -4.58 -14.09 -4.27
CA ILE A 69 -4.81 -13.06 -3.26
C ILE A 69 -5.91 -13.42 -2.26
N ALA A 70 -6.59 -14.54 -2.44
CA ALA A 70 -7.60 -14.99 -1.48
C ALA A 70 -6.97 -15.17 -0.11
N GLY A 71 -7.59 -14.57 0.91
CA GLY A 71 -7.07 -14.62 2.27
C GLY A 71 -5.88 -13.73 2.55
N ALA A 72 -5.38 -12.99 1.57
CA ALA A 72 -4.28 -12.06 1.77
C ALA A 72 -4.73 -10.90 2.67
N PHE A 73 -3.77 -10.31 3.39
CA PHE A 73 -4.05 -9.09 4.15
C PHE A 73 -4.16 -7.89 3.21
N ALA A 74 -5.11 -7.04 3.50
CA ALA A 74 -5.32 -5.81 2.75
C ALA A 74 -5.67 -4.68 3.71
N LEU A 75 -5.31 -3.46 3.30
CA LEU A 75 -5.73 -2.26 4.01
C LEU A 75 -6.62 -1.45 3.07
N SER A 76 -7.75 -0.96 3.58
CA SER A 76 -8.54 0.00 2.82
C SER A 76 -7.92 1.38 3.01
N VAL A 77 -7.43 1.96 1.92
CA VAL A 77 -6.77 3.27 1.90
C VAL A 77 -7.76 4.26 1.30
N THR A 78 -7.88 5.41 1.94
CA THR A 78 -8.91 6.38 1.59
C THR A 78 -8.32 7.67 1.04
N ARG A 79 -9.08 8.29 0.12
CA ARG A 79 -8.80 9.63 -0.38
C ARG A 79 -10.15 10.28 -0.69
N GLY A 80 -10.59 11.21 0.18
CA GLY A 80 -11.91 11.77 0.07
C GLY A 80 -12.96 10.66 0.16
N GLY A 81 -13.84 10.54 -0.82
CA GLY A 81 -14.83 9.47 -0.87
C GLY A 81 -14.36 8.21 -1.56
N GLU A 82 -13.10 8.18 -2.01
CA GLU A 82 -12.55 7.05 -2.77
C GLU A 82 -11.84 6.09 -1.84
N VAL A 83 -11.88 4.79 -2.18
CA VAL A 83 -11.23 3.73 -1.42
C VAL A 83 -10.55 2.76 -2.39
N ILE A 84 -9.33 2.36 -2.06
CA ILE A 84 -8.66 1.24 -2.72
C ILE A 84 -8.20 0.25 -1.66
N ALA A 85 -7.90 -0.97 -2.08
CA ALA A 85 -7.30 -1.98 -1.21
C ALA A 85 -5.81 -2.09 -1.54
N LEU A 86 -4.96 -2.04 -0.52
CA LEU A 86 -3.54 -2.31 -0.66
C LEU A 86 -3.25 -3.71 -0.15
N ILE A 87 -2.83 -4.61 -1.04
CA ILE A 87 -2.49 -5.98 -0.67
C ILE A 87 -1.07 -6.00 -0.11
N VAL A 88 -0.91 -6.55 1.08
CA VAL A 88 0.38 -6.64 1.77
C VAL A 88 0.58 -8.06 2.28
N ASP A 89 1.80 -8.38 2.68
CA ASP A 89 2.09 -9.71 3.23
C ASP A 89 1.65 -9.83 4.68
N SER A 90 1.83 -8.76 5.45
CA SER A 90 1.36 -8.71 6.83
C SER A 90 1.21 -7.26 7.29
N VAL A 91 0.47 -7.08 8.35
CA VAL A 91 0.29 -5.78 9.00
C VAL A 91 0.83 -5.92 10.42
N ASP A 92 1.75 -5.04 10.79
CA ASP A 92 2.33 -5.04 12.12
C ASP A 92 1.64 -3.99 13.01
N ASN A 93 2.43 -3.21 13.71
CA ASN A 93 1.94 -2.29 14.71
C ASN A 93 1.66 -0.91 14.13
N VAL A 94 0.91 -0.13 14.87
CA VAL A 94 0.87 1.32 14.68
C VAL A 94 1.96 1.92 15.55
N VAL A 95 2.82 2.75 14.96
CA VAL A 95 3.91 3.39 15.68
C VAL A 95 3.79 4.90 15.55
N ARG A 96 4.36 5.61 16.52
CA ARG A 96 4.50 7.05 16.46
C ARG A 96 5.96 7.39 16.22
N VAL A 97 6.22 8.17 15.17
CA VAL A 97 7.58 8.55 14.81
C VAL A 97 7.69 10.06 14.90
N PRO A 98 8.69 10.60 15.63
CA PRO A 98 8.91 12.04 15.68
C PRO A 98 9.21 12.60 14.30
N ALA A 99 8.67 13.78 14.00
CA ALA A 99 8.86 14.43 12.71
C ALA A 99 10.32 14.73 12.42
N ASP A 100 11.16 14.92 13.44
CA ASP A 100 12.59 15.20 13.29
C ASP A 100 13.40 13.96 12.87
N ARG A 101 12.77 12.78 12.82
CA ARG A 101 13.41 11.56 12.31
C ARG A 101 13.28 11.40 10.80
N ARG A 102 12.64 12.35 10.13
CA ARG A 102 12.54 12.31 8.67
C ARG A 102 13.92 12.51 8.05
N VAL A 103 14.25 11.69 7.08
CA VAL A 103 15.51 11.75 6.33
C VAL A 103 15.21 11.83 4.83
N GLY A 104 16.23 12.10 4.03
CA GLY A 104 16.07 12.14 2.59
C GLY A 104 15.79 10.77 2.00
N VAL A 105 15.12 10.75 0.85
CA VAL A 105 14.88 9.49 0.13
C VAL A 105 16.22 8.94 -0.36
N PRO A 106 16.55 7.67 -0.05
CA PRO A 106 17.83 7.09 -0.46
C PRO A 106 18.03 7.15 -1.97
N ALA A 107 19.26 7.49 -2.37
CA ALA A 107 19.58 7.66 -3.79
C ALA A 107 19.45 6.36 -4.59
N HIS A 108 19.57 5.21 -3.93
CA HIS A 108 19.48 3.91 -4.60
C HIS A 108 18.04 3.45 -4.90
N TYR A 109 17.02 4.17 -4.41
CA TYR A 109 15.65 3.81 -4.75
C TYR A 109 15.41 4.06 -6.25
N ASP A 110 14.85 3.07 -6.94
CA ASP A 110 14.52 3.19 -8.35
C ASP A 110 13.26 4.05 -8.55
N SER A 111 12.91 4.31 -9.80
CA SER A 111 11.79 5.20 -10.13
C SER A 111 10.44 4.62 -9.68
N ALA A 112 10.27 3.30 -9.77
CA ALA A 112 9.03 2.67 -9.35
C ALA A 112 8.81 2.82 -7.85
N ARG A 113 9.86 2.61 -7.06
CA ARG A 113 9.80 2.75 -5.61
C ARG A 113 9.58 4.22 -5.21
N ARG A 114 10.32 5.14 -5.86
CA ARG A 114 10.17 6.57 -5.58
C ARG A 114 8.78 7.09 -5.86
N ALA A 115 8.11 6.53 -6.86
CA ALA A 115 6.79 6.99 -7.26
C ALA A 115 5.73 6.79 -6.17
N ILE A 116 5.94 5.84 -5.26
CA ILE A 116 4.96 5.53 -4.21
C ILE A 116 5.43 5.89 -2.80
N ILE A 117 6.61 6.51 -2.66
CA ILE A 117 7.17 6.89 -1.36
C ILE A 117 7.04 8.40 -1.19
N SER A 118 6.40 8.82 -0.10
CA SER A 118 6.26 10.25 0.21
C SER A 118 7.44 10.76 1.01
N CYS A 119 7.95 9.97 1.95
CA CYS A 119 9.08 10.34 2.79
C CYS A 119 9.66 9.08 3.43
N VAL A 120 10.80 9.24 4.11
CA VAL A 120 11.48 8.15 4.80
C VAL A 120 11.82 8.62 6.21
N TYR A 121 11.60 7.77 7.19
CA TYR A 121 11.99 8.02 8.57
C TYR A 121 13.13 7.10 8.98
N ALA A 122 14.04 7.61 9.80
CA ALA A 122 15.01 6.78 10.49
C ALA A 122 14.35 6.27 11.79
N ALA A 123 14.14 4.98 11.89
CA ALA A 123 13.45 4.38 13.01
C ALA A 123 13.93 2.94 13.24
N GLY A 124 14.06 2.55 14.49
CA GLY A 124 14.40 1.17 14.85
C GLY A 124 15.75 0.68 14.32
N GLY A 125 16.70 1.59 14.14
CA GLY A 125 18.01 1.24 13.62
C GLY A 125 18.07 1.08 12.11
N GLY A 126 17.00 1.43 11.39
CA GLY A 126 16.93 1.33 9.95
C GLY A 126 16.10 2.45 9.35
N LEU A 127 15.74 2.28 8.10
CA LEU A 127 14.91 3.24 7.37
C LEU A 127 13.50 2.69 7.22
N LEU A 128 12.51 3.56 7.40
CA LEU A 128 11.10 3.23 7.26
C LEU A 128 10.50 4.11 6.17
N PRO A 129 10.34 3.60 4.94
CA PRO A 129 9.69 4.34 3.87
C PRO A 129 8.19 4.47 4.15
N VAL A 130 7.66 5.67 3.95
CA VAL A 130 6.24 5.94 4.09
C VAL A 130 5.61 6.00 2.71
N LEU A 131 4.59 5.20 2.50
CA LEU A 131 3.88 5.14 1.22
C LEU A 131 3.06 6.41 1.02
N ASP A 132 3.05 6.89 -0.21
CA ASP A 132 2.21 8.01 -0.61
C ASP A 132 0.84 7.47 -1.01
N ALA A 133 -0.13 7.63 -0.13
CA ALA A 133 -1.48 7.12 -0.36
C ALA A 133 -2.09 7.69 -1.65
N ASP A 134 -1.85 8.96 -1.93
CA ASP A 134 -2.39 9.59 -3.14
C ASP A 134 -1.78 8.98 -4.41
N ALA A 135 -0.49 8.66 -4.37
CA ALA A 135 0.17 8.01 -5.50
C ALA A 135 -0.41 6.61 -5.77
N LEU A 136 -0.76 5.88 -4.71
CA LEU A 136 -1.38 4.57 -4.87
C LEU A 136 -2.73 4.65 -5.58
N PHE A 137 -3.48 5.73 -5.37
CA PHE A 137 -4.76 5.94 -6.04
C PHE A 137 -4.62 6.10 -7.56
N GLN A 138 -3.49 6.61 -8.03
CA GLN A 138 -3.25 6.73 -9.48
C GLN A 138 -3.32 5.37 -10.16
N PHE A 139 -2.81 4.33 -9.51
CA PHE A 139 -2.88 2.98 -10.06
C PHE A 139 -4.30 2.43 -9.99
N GLY A 140 -5.00 2.67 -8.90
CA GLY A 140 -6.38 2.24 -8.75
C GLY A 140 -7.32 2.88 -9.75
N THR A 141 -7.12 4.17 -10.05
CA THR A 141 -7.97 4.88 -11.01
C THR A 141 -7.59 4.58 -12.46
N SER A 142 -6.38 4.08 -12.72
CA SER A 142 -5.96 3.70 -14.05
C SER A 142 -6.43 2.29 -14.43
N ALA A 143 -7.05 1.56 -13.52
CA ALA A 143 -7.61 0.26 -13.84
C ALA A 143 -8.71 0.43 -14.89
N PRO A 144 -8.83 -0.49 -15.86
CA PRO A 144 -9.90 -0.42 -16.82
C PRO A 144 -11.25 -0.37 -16.12
N SER A 145 -12.11 0.51 -16.58
CA SER A 145 -13.47 0.57 -16.09
C SER A 145 -14.15 -0.78 -16.33
N ALA A 146 -14.88 -1.27 -15.35
CA ALA A 146 -15.65 -2.50 -15.49
C ALA A 146 -16.92 -2.31 -16.32
N ALA A 147 -17.11 -1.13 -16.84
CA ALA A 147 -18.26 -0.84 -17.67
C ALA A 147 -18.15 -1.48 -19.03
#